data_04be3b2b52e4a01cd8fea8f333d5566f
#
_entry.id   04be3b2b52e4a01cd8fea8f333d5566f
#
_cell.length_a   1.000
_cell.length_b   1.000
_cell.length_c   1.000
_cell.angle_alpha   90.00
_cell.angle_beta   90.00
_cell.angle_gamma   90.00
#
_symmetry.space_group_name_H-M   'P 1'
#
loop_
_entity.id
_entity.type
_entity.pdbx_description
1 polymer ?
#
loop_
_entity_poly.entity_id
_entity_poly.type
_entity_poly.pdbx_seq_one_letter_code
_entity_poly.pdbx_strand_id
1 'polypeptide(L)'
;MDAVEWSCDALSLDPAHLGNVRNAQWETSYLFADSGGTTVGLLSLHRSRSEHFPVEMFDPAAVAPAVFGAWRRPASDYLFLGGGTDLVAGCALARHLPEAERARVGRALADAAFATAERRGLCPAAMYVPDGQAALFRAGHRPGVVVEHLAELPVPGPDLDSYLAFLDSGRRSVVSRDLNRLERAGLHGRPGPAADAAAEGAPLVAAVKRRHGIAEHPRLTALRLSRWATVPVGWRLAFEVRDRHGRLAAVSFGCHDGDVLELFEIGLDDGADRHLAYVEALVYAPMRYAIAERCRVIRLGLGSSRPKDLRGARFIPMWAIGEEMRK
;
A
#
# COMPACT_ATOMS: atom_id res chain seq x y z
N MET A 1 -1.87 -30.68 -0.19
CA MET A 1 -2.67 -29.55 0.28
C MET A 1 -2.51 -28.46 -0.75
N ASP A 2 -3.55 -28.19 -1.51
CA ASP A 2 -3.53 -27.09 -2.46
C ASP A 2 -3.41 -25.79 -1.67
N ALA A 3 -2.49 -24.91 -2.07
CA ALA A 3 -2.31 -23.62 -1.42
C ALA A 3 -3.61 -22.80 -1.58
N VAL A 4 -4.12 -22.25 -0.48
CA VAL A 4 -5.30 -21.38 -0.52
C VAL A 4 -4.91 -20.09 -1.23
N GLU A 5 -5.61 -19.76 -2.32
CA GLU A 5 -5.49 -18.47 -2.95
C GLU A 5 -6.26 -17.41 -2.14
N TRP A 6 -5.57 -16.32 -1.82
CA TRP A 6 -6.12 -15.25 -1.00
C TRP A 6 -6.62 -14.08 -1.85
N SER A 7 -7.71 -13.48 -1.42
CA SER A 7 -8.22 -12.20 -1.92
C SER A 7 -7.86 -11.13 -0.90
N CYS A 8 -6.90 -10.27 -1.26
CA CYS A 8 -6.43 -9.20 -0.40
C CYS A 8 -6.52 -7.87 -1.15
N ASP A 9 -6.98 -6.81 -0.48
CA ASP A 9 -7.06 -5.46 -1.06
C ASP A 9 -5.69 -4.74 -1.08
N ALA A 10 -4.69 -5.31 -0.41
CA ALA A 10 -3.29 -4.91 -0.50
C ALA A 10 -2.41 -6.15 -0.33
N LEU A 11 -1.26 -6.19 -0.99
CA LEU A 11 -0.31 -7.31 -0.89
C LEU A 11 0.26 -7.46 0.52
N SER A 12 0.32 -6.37 1.30
CA SER A 12 0.70 -6.39 2.71
C SER A 12 -0.22 -7.22 3.60
N LEU A 13 -1.44 -7.51 3.16
CA LEU A 13 -2.40 -8.34 3.88
C LEU A 13 -2.29 -9.84 3.52
N ASP A 14 -1.49 -10.19 2.50
CA ASP A 14 -1.29 -11.59 2.12
C ASP A 14 -0.64 -12.36 3.27
N PRO A 15 -1.18 -13.55 3.65
CA PRO A 15 -0.64 -14.36 4.74
C PRO A 15 0.84 -14.72 4.59
N ALA A 16 1.32 -14.94 3.37
CA ALA A 16 2.72 -15.24 3.13
C ALA A 16 3.59 -13.98 3.32
N HIS A 17 3.09 -12.79 2.96
CA HIS A 17 3.76 -11.52 3.28
C HIS A 17 3.82 -11.33 4.81
N LEU A 18 2.69 -11.40 5.50
CA LEU A 18 2.59 -11.23 6.95
C LEU A 18 3.51 -12.20 7.73
N GLY A 19 3.64 -13.45 7.27
CA GLY A 19 4.53 -14.45 7.88
C GLY A 19 6.02 -14.13 7.75
N ASN A 20 6.42 -13.36 6.75
CA ASN A 20 7.81 -13.03 6.46
C ASN A 20 8.26 -11.65 6.97
N VAL A 21 7.32 -10.74 7.21
CA VAL A 21 7.63 -9.39 7.72
C VAL A 21 7.56 -9.39 9.24
N ARG A 22 8.73 -9.33 9.89
CA ARG A 22 8.84 -9.16 11.34
C ARG A 22 9.34 -7.77 11.66
N ASN A 23 8.61 -7.07 12.51
CA ASN A 23 9.02 -5.77 13.03
C ASN A 23 9.12 -5.85 14.56
N ALA A 24 10.33 -5.66 15.11
CA ALA A 24 10.58 -5.75 16.56
C ALA A 24 9.83 -4.68 17.37
N GLN A 25 9.36 -3.62 16.75
CA GLN A 25 8.59 -2.55 17.40
C GLN A 25 7.12 -2.95 17.63
N TRP A 26 6.66 -4.05 16.99
CA TRP A 26 5.28 -4.49 17.06
C TRP A 26 5.16 -5.88 17.68
N GLU A 27 4.19 -6.03 18.54
CA GLU A 27 3.66 -7.33 18.95
C GLU A 27 2.56 -7.70 17.95
N THR A 28 2.76 -8.80 17.23
CA THR A 28 1.82 -9.25 16.19
C THR A 28 1.19 -10.56 16.61
N SER A 29 -0.13 -10.65 16.49
CA SER A 29 -0.92 -11.88 16.65
C SER A 29 -1.92 -12.00 15.50
N TYR A 30 -2.53 -13.16 15.33
CA TYR A 30 -3.40 -13.43 14.21
C TYR A 30 -4.70 -14.06 14.66
N LEU A 31 -5.80 -13.67 14.00
CA LEU A 31 -7.08 -14.36 14.06
C LEU A 31 -7.26 -15.16 12.77
N PHE A 32 -7.70 -16.39 12.92
CA PHE A 32 -8.00 -17.29 11.82
C PHE A 32 -9.48 -17.63 11.81
N ALA A 33 -10.06 -17.78 10.62
CA ALA A 33 -11.38 -18.36 10.42
C ALA A 33 -11.21 -19.66 9.65
N ASP A 34 -11.71 -20.75 10.20
CA ASP A 34 -11.64 -22.07 9.61
C ASP A 34 -13.03 -22.53 9.15
N SER A 35 -13.08 -23.21 8.01
CA SER A 35 -14.27 -23.88 7.48
C SER A 35 -13.87 -25.28 6.99
N GLY A 36 -14.51 -26.32 7.52
CA GLY A 36 -14.22 -27.70 7.13
C GLY A 36 -12.78 -28.14 7.35
N GLY A 37 -12.08 -27.61 8.36
CA GLY A 37 -10.67 -27.91 8.64
C GLY A 37 -9.66 -27.17 7.76
N THR A 38 -10.12 -26.20 6.95
CA THR A 38 -9.26 -25.34 6.12
C THR A 38 -9.40 -23.90 6.59
N THR A 39 -8.27 -23.19 6.74
CA THR A 39 -8.29 -21.76 7.03
C THR A 39 -8.77 -21.00 5.81
N VAL A 40 -9.84 -20.22 5.98
CA VAL A 40 -10.51 -19.46 4.91
C VAL A 40 -10.48 -17.96 5.13
N GLY A 41 -9.96 -17.51 6.26
CA GLY A 41 -9.81 -16.09 6.57
C GLY A 41 -8.71 -15.83 7.60
N LEU A 42 -8.06 -14.67 7.48
CA LEU A 42 -7.02 -14.21 8.39
C LEU A 42 -7.13 -12.70 8.60
N LEU A 43 -6.94 -12.27 9.85
CA LEU A 43 -6.77 -10.88 10.24
C LEU A 43 -5.59 -10.76 11.20
N SER A 44 -4.65 -9.91 10.89
CA SER A 44 -3.52 -9.60 11.77
C SER A 44 -3.91 -8.56 12.82
N LEU A 45 -3.38 -8.69 14.02
CA LEU A 45 -3.54 -7.75 15.13
C LEU A 45 -2.15 -7.27 15.55
N HIS A 46 -1.98 -5.95 15.64
CA HIS A 46 -0.69 -5.35 15.94
C HIS A 46 -0.81 -4.39 17.12
N ARG A 47 0.11 -4.51 18.08
CA ARG A 47 0.26 -3.58 19.19
C ARG A 47 1.65 -3.00 19.18
N SER A 48 1.78 -1.68 19.28
CA SER A 48 3.09 -1.04 19.41
C SER A 48 3.72 -1.38 20.77
N ARG A 49 5.03 -1.67 20.77
CA ARG A 49 5.85 -1.78 21.99
C ARG A 49 6.37 -0.43 22.46
N SER A 50 6.22 0.61 21.63
CA SER A 50 6.58 1.99 21.93
C SER A 50 5.34 2.78 22.30
N GLU A 51 5.50 3.78 23.17
CA GLU A 51 4.48 4.78 23.47
C GLU A 51 4.34 5.80 22.33
N HIS A 52 5.32 5.88 21.43
CA HIS A 52 5.36 6.84 20.34
C HIS A 52 5.01 6.19 19.01
N PHE A 53 4.23 6.89 18.20
CA PHE A 53 4.01 6.51 16.81
C PHE A 53 5.27 6.78 15.97
N PRO A 54 5.63 5.88 15.05
CA PRO A 54 6.81 6.08 14.20
C PRO A 54 6.66 7.31 13.28
N VAL A 55 5.44 7.59 12.85
CA VAL A 55 5.05 8.76 12.05
C VAL A 55 3.58 9.12 12.34
N GLU A 56 3.19 10.36 12.06
CA GLU A 56 1.86 10.88 12.36
C GLU A 56 0.71 10.09 11.68
N MET A 57 0.97 9.54 10.48
CA MET A 57 -0.04 8.75 9.76
C MET A 57 -0.43 7.43 10.46
N PHE A 58 0.32 7.00 11.48
CA PHE A 58 -0.06 5.88 12.35
C PHE A 58 -0.79 6.32 13.62
N ASP A 59 -0.91 7.63 13.90
CA ASP A 59 -1.64 8.12 15.07
C ASP A 59 -3.16 8.23 14.75
N PRO A 60 -4.01 7.31 15.27
CA PRO A 60 -5.43 7.32 14.96
C PRO A 60 -6.13 8.64 15.38
N ALA A 61 -5.70 9.26 16.48
CA ALA A 61 -6.27 10.51 16.96
C ALA A 61 -5.87 11.71 16.08
N ALA A 62 -4.67 11.69 15.50
CA ALA A 62 -4.24 12.73 14.56
C ALA A 62 -4.93 12.57 13.19
N VAL A 63 -5.05 11.33 12.69
CA VAL A 63 -5.62 11.03 11.36
C VAL A 63 -7.14 11.09 11.35
N ALA A 64 -7.81 10.59 12.39
CA ALA A 64 -9.27 10.46 12.47
C ALA A 64 -9.83 10.90 13.82
N PRO A 65 -9.67 12.19 14.21
CA PRO A 65 -10.11 12.68 15.52
C PRO A 65 -11.63 12.54 15.72
N ALA A 66 -12.42 12.52 14.66
CA ALA A 66 -13.88 12.30 14.75
C ALA A 66 -14.25 10.87 15.20
N VAL A 67 -13.34 9.90 15.09
CA VAL A 67 -13.56 8.49 15.49
C VAL A 67 -12.84 8.17 16.79
N PHE A 68 -11.60 8.65 16.95
CA PHE A 68 -10.72 8.29 18.07
C PHE A 68 -10.61 9.38 19.15
N GLY A 69 -11.33 10.50 18.98
CA GLY A 69 -11.22 11.65 19.85
C GLY A 69 -9.99 12.51 19.58
N ALA A 70 -9.97 13.73 20.15
CA ALA A 70 -8.87 14.68 19.97
C ALA A 70 -7.69 14.42 20.92
N TRP A 71 -7.81 13.50 21.86
CA TRP A 71 -6.80 13.23 22.89
C TRP A 71 -5.82 12.17 22.40
N ARG A 72 -4.57 12.55 22.26
CA ARG A 72 -3.50 11.62 21.93
C ARG A 72 -3.29 10.60 23.04
N ARG A 73 -3.42 9.33 22.71
CA ARG A 73 -3.07 8.19 23.56
C ARG A 73 -1.69 7.66 23.13
N PRO A 74 -0.95 7.01 24.04
CA PRO A 74 0.24 6.27 23.65
C PRO A 74 -0.05 5.24 22.55
N ALA A 75 0.90 5.02 21.64
CA ALA A 75 0.73 4.04 20.57
C ALA A 75 0.50 2.61 21.11
N SER A 76 1.04 2.31 22.31
CA SER A 76 0.84 1.04 23.03
C SER A 76 -0.58 0.81 23.55
N ASP A 77 -1.44 1.85 23.60
CA ASP A 77 -2.83 1.75 24.03
C ASP A 77 -3.78 1.34 22.90
N TYR A 78 -3.28 1.27 21.66
CA TYR A 78 -4.06 0.84 20.51
C TYR A 78 -3.79 -0.63 20.17
N LEU A 79 -4.86 -1.32 19.73
CA LEU A 79 -4.76 -2.55 18.97
C LEU A 79 -5.14 -2.25 17.52
N PHE A 80 -4.17 -2.28 16.62
CA PHE A 80 -4.42 -2.11 15.20
C PHE A 80 -4.97 -3.41 14.60
N LEU A 81 -6.11 -3.29 13.93
CA LEU A 81 -6.88 -4.39 13.37
C LEU A 81 -6.56 -4.54 11.88
N GLY A 82 -5.51 -5.30 11.56
CA GLY A 82 -4.86 -5.30 10.25
C GLY A 82 -3.97 -4.06 10.05
N GLY A 83 -2.94 -4.14 9.24
CA GLY A 83 -2.19 -2.99 8.76
C GLY A 83 -1.30 -2.24 9.77
N GLY A 84 -0.95 -2.80 10.89
CA GLY A 84 -0.11 -2.09 11.89
C GLY A 84 1.34 -1.86 11.47
N THR A 85 1.90 -2.71 10.63
CA THR A 85 3.28 -2.60 10.11
C THR A 85 3.35 -1.96 8.74
N ASP A 86 2.29 -2.14 7.96
CA ASP A 86 2.01 -1.51 6.68
C ASP A 86 0.67 -0.79 6.83
N LEU A 87 0.50 0.37 6.24
CA LEU A 87 -0.63 1.26 6.53
C LEU A 87 -2.01 0.64 6.30
N VAL A 88 -2.17 -0.18 5.27
CA VAL A 88 -3.49 -0.68 4.85
C VAL A 88 -3.98 -1.77 5.80
N ALA A 89 -5.12 -1.54 6.44
CA ALA A 89 -5.84 -2.55 7.22
C ALA A 89 -6.81 -3.36 6.36
N GLY A 90 -7.10 -4.60 6.79
CA GLY A 90 -8.06 -5.45 6.11
C GLY A 90 -7.90 -6.93 6.49
N CYS A 91 -8.78 -7.76 5.94
CA CYS A 91 -8.74 -9.21 6.05
C CYS A 91 -8.21 -9.84 4.78
N ALA A 92 -7.42 -10.91 4.91
CA ALA A 92 -7.22 -11.86 3.83
C ALA A 92 -8.36 -12.89 3.87
N LEU A 93 -9.03 -13.09 2.74
CA LEU A 93 -10.16 -14.02 2.62
C LEU A 93 -9.91 -14.98 1.45
N ALA A 94 -10.23 -16.24 1.62
CA ALA A 94 -10.01 -17.24 0.58
C ALA A 94 -10.81 -16.89 -0.69
N ARG A 95 -10.13 -16.84 -1.84
CA ARG A 95 -10.70 -16.40 -3.13
C ARG A 95 -11.81 -17.31 -3.63
N HIS A 96 -11.73 -18.61 -3.33
CA HIS A 96 -12.73 -19.60 -3.76
C HIS A 96 -14.08 -19.48 -3.05
N LEU A 97 -14.17 -18.75 -1.93
CA LEU A 97 -15.44 -18.56 -1.24
C LEU A 97 -16.39 -17.67 -2.05
N PRO A 98 -17.70 -17.98 -2.08
CA PRO A 98 -18.72 -17.05 -2.58
C PRO A 98 -18.66 -15.70 -1.86
N GLU A 99 -19.03 -14.62 -2.54
CA GLU A 99 -18.96 -13.24 -2.00
C GLU A 99 -19.72 -13.11 -0.67
N ALA A 100 -20.92 -13.67 -0.56
CA ALA A 100 -21.71 -13.64 0.67
C ALA A 100 -21.01 -14.36 1.83
N GLU A 101 -20.29 -15.44 1.56
CA GLU A 101 -19.54 -16.17 2.57
C GLU A 101 -18.27 -15.42 2.96
N ARG A 102 -17.53 -14.84 1.99
CA ARG A 102 -16.40 -13.94 2.28
C ARG A 102 -16.84 -12.80 3.19
N ALA A 103 -17.97 -12.15 2.89
CA ALA A 103 -18.51 -11.08 3.73
C ALA A 103 -18.86 -11.56 5.14
N ARG A 104 -19.40 -12.77 5.30
CA ARG A 104 -19.71 -13.38 6.60
C ARG A 104 -18.44 -13.67 7.40
N VAL A 105 -17.45 -14.30 6.78
CA VAL A 105 -16.15 -14.61 7.39
C VAL A 105 -15.42 -13.33 7.79
N GLY A 106 -15.33 -12.35 6.89
CA GLY A 106 -14.67 -11.06 7.17
C GLY A 106 -15.30 -10.31 8.34
N ARG A 107 -16.65 -10.27 8.41
CA ARG A 107 -17.36 -9.69 9.56
C ARG A 107 -17.03 -10.42 10.86
N ALA A 108 -17.06 -11.74 10.88
CA ALA A 108 -16.75 -12.53 12.06
C ALA A 108 -15.30 -12.27 12.55
N LEU A 109 -14.34 -12.15 11.64
CA LEU A 109 -12.96 -11.79 11.99
C LEU A 109 -12.87 -10.37 12.55
N ALA A 110 -13.52 -9.39 11.93
CA ALA A 110 -13.56 -8.02 12.44
C ALA A 110 -14.20 -7.96 13.83
N ASP A 111 -15.36 -8.59 14.05
CA ASP A 111 -16.01 -8.64 15.34
C ASP A 111 -15.13 -9.29 16.43
N ALA A 112 -14.46 -10.39 16.11
CA ALA A 112 -13.52 -11.05 17.01
C ALA A 112 -12.31 -10.16 17.33
N ALA A 113 -11.85 -9.34 16.38
CA ALA A 113 -10.76 -8.39 16.58
C ALA A 113 -11.14 -7.25 17.52
N PHE A 114 -12.31 -6.65 17.33
CA PHE A 114 -12.84 -5.63 18.25
C PHE A 114 -13.05 -6.19 19.66
N ALA A 115 -13.67 -7.35 19.80
CA ALA A 115 -13.84 -8.03 21.07
C ALA A 115 -12.48 -8.39 21.73
N THR A 116 -11.44 -8.66 20.94
CA THR A 116 -10.11 -8.90 21.47
C THR A 116 -9.47 -7.63 22.02
N ALA A 117 -9.64 -6.49 21.34
CA ALA A 117 -9.19 -5.20 21.85
C ALA A 117 -9.88 -4.85 23.17
N GLU A 118 -11.20 -4.99 23.24
CA GLU A 118 -11.99 -4.75 24.45
C GLU A 118 -11.51 -5.61 25.63
N ARG A 119 -11.39 -6.92 25.45
CA ARG A 119 -10.88 -7.84 26.50
C ARG A 119 -9.46 -7.47 26.99
N ARG A 120 -8.63 -6.89 26.12
CA ARG A 120 -7.27 -6.45 26.48
C ARG A 120 -7.23 -5.02 27.04
N GLY A 121 -8.35 -4.32 27.13
CA GLY A 121 -8.41 -2.91 27.54
C GLY A 121 -7.70 -1.96 26.57
N LEU A 122 -7.63 -2.32 25.26
CA LEU A 122 -6.97 -1.56 24.21
C LEU A 122 -8.00 -0.89 23.30
N CYS A 123 -7.65 0.28 22.77
CA CYS A 123 -8.46 0.99 21.80
C CYS A 123 -8.35 0.31 20.42
N PRO A 124 -9.44 -0.23 19.85
CA PRO A 124 -9.39 -0.86 18.53
C PRO A 124 -9.28 0.18 17.43
N ALA A 125 -8.33 0.01 16.51
CA ALA A 125 -8.10 0.92 15.38
C ALA A 125 -7.87 0.15 14.08
N ALA A 126 -8.86 0.17 13.17
CA ALA A 126 -8.68 -0.28 11.79
C ALA A 126 -8.42 0.96 10.91
N MET A 127 -7.17 1.14 10.51
CA MET A 127 -6.72 2.33 9.79
C MET A 127 -6.51 2.02 8.32
N TYR A 128 -6.90 2.96 7.44
CA TYR A 128 -6.76 2.83 6.00
C TYR A 128 -7.41 1.55 5.43
N VAL A 129 -8.62 1.23 5.92
CA VAL A 129 -9.41 0.12 5.39
C VAL A 129 -9.95 0.50 4.01
N PRO A 130 -9.67 -0.27 2.95
CA PRO A 130 -10.25 -0.02 1.62
C PRO A 130 -11.77 -0.07 1.64
N ASP A 131 -12.43 0.76 0.82
CA ASP A 131 -13.88 0.88 0.77
C ASP A 131 -14.59 -0.46 0.59
N GLY A 132 -14.03 -1.36 -0.23
CA GLY A 132 -14.56 -2.71 -0.42
C GLY A 132 -14.63 -3.56 0.85
N GLN A 133 -13.81 -3.28 1.87
CA GLN A 133 -13.83 -3.98 3.16
C GLN A 133 -14.43 -3.15 4.31
N ALA A 134 -14.65 -1.86 4.12
CA ALA A 134 -15.11 -0.96 5.18
C ALA A 134 -16.41 -1.45 5.86
N ALA A 135 -17.33 -2.03 5.07
CA ALA A 135 -18.58 -2.58 5.59
C ALA A 135 -18.39 -3.75 6.58
N LEU A 136 -17.28 -4.52 6.44
CA LEU A 136 -16.97 -5.63 7.35
C LEU A 136 -16.62 -5.12 8.75
N PHE A 137 -15.82 -4.05 8.82
CA PHE A 137 -15.35 -3.45 10.06
C PHE A 137 -16.40 -2.53 10.71
N ARG A 138 -17.30 -1.92 9.92
CA ARG A 138 -18.38 -1.05 10.40
C ARG A 138 -19.62 -1.80 10.88
N ALA A 139 -19.64 -3.12 10.78
CA ALA A 139 -20.71 -3.94 11.33
C ALA A 139 -20.91 -3.60 12.83
N GLY A 140 -22.17 -3.62 13.29
CA GLY A 140 -22.48 -3.18 14.67
C GLY A 140 -22.51 -1.66 14.88
N HIS A 141 -22.64 -0.87 13.78
CA HIS A 141 -22.70 0.60 13.80
C HIS A 141 -21.41 1.29 14.30
N ARG A 142 -20.25 0.64 14.15
CA ARG A 142 -18.97 1.26 14.51
C ARG A 142 -18.71 2.51 13.68
N PRO A 143 -18.30 3.61 14.32
CA PRO A 143 -18.00 4.85 13.62
C PRO A 143 -16.81 4.67 12.67
N GLY A 144 -16.87 5.36 11.54
CA GLY A 144 -15.81 5.36 10.55
C GLY A 144 -15.84 6.63 9.71
N VAL A 145 -14.68 7.08 9.30
CA VAL A 145 -14.50 8.27 8.45
C VAL A 145 -13.48 7.97 7.34
N VAL A 146 -13.68 8.55 6.17
CA VAL A 146 -12.69 8.51 5.09
C VAL A 146 -11.52 9.41 5.47
N VAL A 147 -10.31 8.85 5.48
CA VAL A 147 -9.09 9.56 5.91
C VAL A 147 -8.11 9.79 4.78
N GLU A 148 -8.19 8.98 3.71
CA GLU A 148 -7.28 9.09 2.57
C GLU A 148 -7.91 8.37 1.35
N HIS A 149 -7.21 8.40 0.22
CA HIS A 149 -7.60 7.69 -0.99
C HIS A 149 -6.42 6.91 -1.56
N LEU A 150 -6.63 5.63 -1.82
CA LEU A 150 -5.70 4.79 -2.58
C LEU A 150 -5.88 5.06 -4.07
N ALA A 151 -4.80 5.42 -4.75
CA ALA A 151 -4.85 5.63 -6.20
C ALA A 151 -4.63 4.30 -6.94
N GLU A 152 -5.57 3.95 -7.81
CA GLU A 152 -5.49 2.82 -8.72
C GLU A 152 -5.52 3.30 -10.17
N LEU A 153 -4.58 2.83 -10.98
CA LEU A 153 -4.50 3.13 -12.40
C LEU A 153 -4.90 1.88 -13.20
N PRO A 154 -6.05 1.89 -13.89
CA PRO A 154 -6.44 0.77 -14.75
C PRO A 154 -5.46 0.55 -15.89
N VAL A 155 -5.29 -0.71 -16.30
CA VAL A 155 -4.55 -1.11 -17.50
C VAL A 155 -5.58 -1.52 -18.56
N PRO A 156 -6.00 -0.59 -19.44
CA PRO A 156 -7.23 -0.75 -20.21
C PRO A 156 -7.07 -1.58 -21.51
N GLY A 157 -5.86 -2.02 -21.84
CA GLY A 157 -5.64 -2.76 -23.08
C GLY A 157 -4.21 -3.25 -23.26
N PRO A 158 -3.89 -3.82 -24.44
CA PRO A 158 -2.65 -4.54 -24.67
C PRO A 158 -1.46 -3.63 -25.00
N ASP A 159 -1.66 -2.33 -25.14
CA ASP A 159 -0.65 -1.37 -25.57
C ASP A 159 -0.85 0.04 -24.98
N LEU A 160 0.13 0.90 -25.20
CA LEU A 160 0.09 2.28 -24.72
C LEU A 160 -0.98 3.12 -25.44
N ASP A 161 -1.31 2.79 -26.68
CA ASP A 161 -2.36 3.49 -27.44
C ASP A 161 -3.75 3.22 -26.83
N SER A 162 -3.99 2.01 -26.37
CA SER A 162 -5.20 1.65 -25.60
C SER A 162 -5.29 2.47 -24.29
N TYR A 163 -4.17 2.63 -23.58
CA TYR A 163 -4.13 3.50 -22.40
C TYR A 163 -4.43 4.98 -22.77
N LEU A 164 -3.82 5.50 -23.82
CA LEU A 164 -4.09 6.86 -24.28
C LEU A 164 -5.55 7.03 -24.72
N ALA A 165 -6.15 6.05 -25.40
CA ALA A 165 -7.54 6.06 -25.83
C ALA A 165 -8.53 6.04 -24.64
N PHE A 166 -8.17 5.38 -23.54
CA PHE A 166 -8.97 5.34 -22.31
C PHE A 166 -9.07 6.70 -21.62
N LEU A 167 -8.06 7.58 -21.78
CA LEU A 167 -8.03 8.89 -21.14
C LEU A 167 -8.95 9.90 -21.90
N ASP A 168 -9.57 10.82 -21.15
CA ASP A 168 -10.18 11.99 -21.74
C ASP A 168 -9.15 12.88 -22.46
N SER A 169 -9.63 13.82 -23.27
CA SER A 169 -8.76 14.66 -24.12
C SER A 169 -7.74 15.48 -23.31
N GLY A 170 -8.13 15.98 -22.13
CA GLY A 170 -7.27 16.77 -21.27
C GLY A 170 -6.13 15.93 -20.69
N ARG A 171 -6.46 14.79 -20.08
CA ARG A 171 -5.48 13.85 -19.54
C ARG A 171 -4.57 13.28 -20.62
N ARG A 172 -5.14 12.91 -21.77
CA ARG A 172 -4.37 12.43 -22.93
C ARG A 172 -3.33 13.45 -23.38
N SER A 173 -3.70 14.73 -23.46
CA SER A 173 -2.76 15.82 -23.81
C SER A 173 -1.63 15.96 -22.79
N VAL A 174 -1.90 15.77 -21.48
CA VAL A 174 -0.87 15.79 -20.44
C VAL A 174 0.09 14.62 -20.64
N VAL A 175 -0.42 13.39 -20.78
CA VAL A 175 0.38 12.18 -20.95
C VAL A 175 1.24 12.26 -22.20
N SER A 176 0.67 12.65 -23.36
CA SER A 176 1.42 12.78 -24.62
C SER A 176 2.55 13.80 -24.51
N ARG A 177 2.30 14.92 -23.81
CA ARG A 177 3.34 15.94 -23.56
C ARG A 177 4.44 15.42 -22.65
N ASP A 178 4.10 14.66 -21.62
CA ASP A 178 5.09 14.07 -20.72
C ASP A 178 5.97 13.06 -21.47
N LEU A 179 5.39 12.16 -22.26
CA LEU A 179 6.14 11.17 -23.04
C LEU A 179 7.13 11.84 -24.01
N ASN A 180 6.69 12.89 -24.74
CA ASN A 180 7.57 13.66 -25.62
C ASN A 180 8.70 14.38 -24.86
N ARG A 181 8.44 14.84 -23.64
CA ARG A 181 9.45 15.50 -22.80
C ARG A 181 10.44 14.49 -22.21
N LEU A 182 9.98 13.31 -21.81
CA LEU A 182 10.83 12.21 -21.34
C LEU A 182 11.82 11.79 -22.41
N GLU A 183 11.35 11.63 -23.66
CA GLU A 183 12.20 11.31 -24.80
C GLU A 183 13.29 12.38 -25.02
N ARG A 184 12.92 13.65 -25.05
CA ARG A 184 13.86 14.77 -25.21
C ARG A 184 14.86 14.88 -24.07
N ALA A 185 14.44 14.60 -22.83
CA ALA A 185 15.30 14.59 -21.66
C ALA A 185 16.21 13.36 -21.60
N GLY A 186 15.93 12.33 -22.39
CA GLY A 186 16.65 11.04 -22.35
C GLY A 186 16.45 10.31 -21.02
N LEU A 187 15.25 10.46 -20.43
CA LEU A 187 14.85 9.76 -19.21
C LEU A 187 14.12 8.47 -19.59
N HIS A 188 14.65 7.34 -19.18
CA HIS A 188 14.07 6.03 -19.50
C HIS A 188 13.94 5.17 -18.25
N GLY A 189 12.72 4.73 -17.96
CA GLY A 189 12.41 3.79 -16.89
C GLY A 189 12.47 2.34 -17.36
N ARG A 190 13.15 1.47 -16.60
CA ARG A 190 13.24 0.04 -16.87
C ARG A 190 12.90 -0.76 -15.62
N PRO A 191 12.16 -1.87 -15.77
CA PRO A 191 11.95 -2.81 -14.68
C PRO A 191 13.21 -3.65 -14.46
N GLY A 192 13.47 -3.99 -13.21
CA GLY A 192 14.52 -4.91 -12.80
C GLY A 192 14.21 -5.52 -11.43
N PRO A 193 15.01 -6.49 -10.94
CA PRO A 193 14.83 -7.05 -9.61
C PRO A 193 15.01 -5.98 -8.54
N ALA A 194 14.10 -5.93 -7.56
CA ALA A 194 14.17 -4.95 -6.49
C ALA A 194 15.46 -5.05 -5.64
N ALA A 195 16.01 -6.26 -5.51
CA ALA A 195 17.24 -6.50 -4.77
C ALA A 195 18.44 -5.74 -5.36
N ASP A 196 18.52 -5.68 -6.69
CA ASP A 196 19.64 -5.05 -7.42
C ASP A 196 19.59 -3.52 -7.26
N ALA A 197 18.39 -2.93 -7.25
CA ALA A 197 18.18 -1.50 -7.12
C ALA A 197 18.26 -0.98 -5.67
N ALA A 198 18.16 -1.84 -4.66
CA ALA A 198 17.98 -1.45 -3.26
C ALA A 198 19.10 -0.56 -2.73
N ALA A 199 20.36 -0.85 -3.06
CA ALA A 199 21.52 -0.11 -2.55
C ALA A 199 21.62 1.31 -3.17
N GLU A 200 21.49 1.41 -4.50
CA GLU A 200 21.57 2.69 -5.24
C GLU A 200 20.31 3.54 -5.03
N GLY A 201 19.13 2.92 -4.94
CA GLY A 201 17.85 3.61 -4.74
C GLY A 201 17.63 4.13 -3.33
N ALA A 202 18.23 3.51 -2.31
CA ALA A 202 17.99 3.84 -0.92
C ALA A 202 18.27 5.31 -0.54
N PRO A 203 19.34 5.98 -1.02
CA PRO A 203 19.54 7.41 -0.77
C PRO A 203 18.40 8.29 -1.29
N LEU A 204 17.86 7.95 -2.49
CA LEU A 204 16.77 8.67 -3.11
C LEU A 204 15.45 8.48 -2.34
N VAL A 205 15.17 7.26 -1.90
CA VAL A 205 14.01 6.95 -1.05
C VAL A 205 14.10 7.69 0.29
N ALA A 206 15.27 7.64 0.95
CA ALA A 206 15.50 8.37 2.20
C ALA A 206 15.35 9.90 2.02
N ALA A 207 15.75 10.45 0.87
CA ALA A 207 15.54 11.86 0.55
C ALA A 207 14.07 12.22 0.40
N VAL A 208 13.26 11.36 -0.24
CA VAL A 208 11.79 11.55 -0.31
C VAL A 208 11.19 11.51 1.09
N LYS A 209 11.52 10.52 1.91
CA LYS A 209 11.03 10.41 3.29
C LYS A 209 11.34 11.64 4.14
N ARG A 210 12.57 12.16 4.07
CA ARG A 210 12.94 13.40 4.80
C ARG A 210 12.07 14.59 4.43
N ARG A 211 11.66 14.73 3.17
CA ARG A 211 10.73 15.79 2.73
C ARG A 211 9.34 15.67 3.35
N HIS A 212 8.97 14.44 3.73
CA HIS A 212 7.74 14.15 4.45
C HIS A 212 7.92 14.06 5.98
N GLY A 213 9.03 14.57 6.51
CA GLY A 213 9.29 14.61 7.95
C GLY A 213 9.78 13.29 8.57
N ILE A 214 10.05 12.27 7.75
CA ILE A 214 10.53 10.96 8.22
C ILE A 214 12.05 10.89 8.10
N ALA A 215 12.74 10.94 9.23
CA ALA A 215 14.21 10.84 9.29
C ALA A 215 14.62 9.35 9.22
N GLU A 216 14.86 8.84 8.03
CA GLU A 216 15.43 7.50 7.85
C GLU A 216 16.83 7.58 7.25
N HIS A 217 17.80 6.89 7.86
CA HIS A 217 19.17 6.87 7.35
C HIS A 217 19.26 5.98 6.09
N PRO A 218 19.96 6.39 5.00
CA PRO A 218 20.01 5.63 3.75
C PRO A 218 20.45 4.16 3.90
N ARG A 219 21.36 3.85 4.84
CA ARG A 219 21.78 2.46 5.13
C ARG A 219 20.65 1.62 5.71
N LEU A 220 19.79 2.20 6.55
CA LEU A 220 18.61 1.51 7.10
C LEU A 220 17.56 1.32 6.01
N THR A 221 17.36 2.33 5.15
CA THR A 221 16.51 2.21 3.96
C THR A 221 16.99 1.08 3.06
N ALA A 222 18.29 0.99 2.76
CA ALA A 222 18.86 -0.09 1.94
C ALA A 222 18.61 -1.47 2.56
N LEU A 223 18.86 -1.62 3.87
CA LEU A 223 18.61 -2.88 4.58
C LEU A 223 17.14 -3.29 4.53
N ARG A 224 16.23 -2.33 4.72
CA ARG A 224 14.79 -2.57 4.69
C ARG A 224 14.31 -2.97 3.28
N LEU A 225 14.75 -2.24 2.25
CA LEU A 225 14.44 -2.58 0.86
C LEU A 225 15.01 -3.94 0.46
N SER A 226 16.24 -4.27 0.85
CA SER A 226 16.84 -5.57 0.59
C SER A 226 16.06 -6.70 1.27
N ARG A 227 15.62 -6.53 2.51
CA ARG A 227 14.77 -7.50 3.21
C ARG A 227 13.41 -7.64 2.55
N TRP A 228 12.79 -6.53 2.19
CA TRP A 228 11.51 -6.53 1.49
C TRP A 228 11.62 -7.25 0.12
N ALA A 229 12.72 -7.06 -0.60
CA ALA A 229 12.96 -7.70 -1.89
C ALA A 229 13.10 -9.25 -1.79
N THR A 230 13.37 -9.80 -0.61
CA THR A 230 13.49 -11.25 -0.39
C THR A 230 12.20 -11.93 0.07
N VAL A 231 11.12 -11.18 0.30
CA VAL A 231 9.83 -11.76 0.70
C VAL A 231 9.26 -12.59 -0.46
N PRO A 232 8.96 -13.89 -0.26
CA PRO A 232 8.58 -14.80 -1.33
C PRO A 232 7.09 -14.68 -1.68
N VAL A 233 6.62 -13.47 -2.00
CA VAL A 233 5.25 -13.18 -2.44
C VAL A 233 5.32 -12.30 -3.66
N GLY A 234 4.80 -12.77 -4.78
CA GLY A 234 4.87 -12.07 -6.06
C GLY A 234 6.31 -11.78 -6.52
N TRP A 235 6.42 -10.99 -7.57
CA TRP A 235 7.71 -10.55 -8.12
C TRP A 235 8.06 -9.17 -7.56
N ARG A 236 9.15 -9.08 -6.78
CA ARG A 236 9.64 -7.82 -6.24
C ARG A 236 10.48 -7.09 -7.28
N LEU A 237 9.99 -5.93 -7.70
CA LEU A 237 10.52 -5.15 -8.81
C LEU A 237 10.97 -3.76 -8.36
N ALA A 238 11.91 -3.22 -9.11
CA ALA A 238 12.20 -1.80 -9.12
C ALA A 238 12.06 -1.26 -10.55
N PHE A 239 11.53 -0.06 -10.70
CA PHE A 239 11.51 0.70 -11.94
C PHE A 239 12.53 1.81 -11.84
N GLU A 240 13.71 1.59 -12.41
CA GLU A 240 14.82 2.54 -12.39
C GLU A 240 14.70 3.51 -13.56
N VAL A 241 14.66 4.80 -13.26
CA VAL A 241 14.69 5.87 -14.28
C VAL A 241 16.09 6.46 -14.30
N ARG A 242 16.76 6.28 -15.44
CA ARG A 242 18.11 6.79 -15.65
C ARG A 242 18.13 7.89 -16.71
N ASP A 243 19.02 8.86 -16.52
CA ASP A 243 19.30 9.89 -17.50
C ASP A 243 20.21 9.37 -18.62
N ARG A 244 20.45 10.20 -19.65
CA ARG A 244 21.34 9.87 -20.79
C ARG A 244 22.79 9.54 -20.39
N HIS A 245 23.19 9.87 -19.16
CA HIS A 245 24.54 9.59 -18.64
C HIS A 245 24.54 8.34 -17.74
N GLY A 246 23.40 7.62 -17.65
CA GLY A 246 23.25 6.42 -16.84
C GLY A 246 23.02 6.69 -15.35
N ARG A 247 22.93 7.95 -14.91
CA ARG A 247 22.71 8.32 -13.51
C ARG A 247 21.25 8.03 -13.13
N LEU A 248 21.04 7.45 -11.95
CA LEU A 248 19.72 7.18 -11.41
C LEU A 248 19.02 8.49 -11.00
N ALA A 249 17.97 8.88 -11.73
CA ALA A 249 17.18 10.09 -11.47
C ALA A 249 15.95 9.80 -10.59
N ALA A 250 15.37 8.60 -10.71
CA ALA A 250 14.27 8.13 -9.87
C ALA A 250 14.24 6.61 -9.82
N VAL A 251 13.60 6.07 -8.79
CA VAL A 251 13.30 4.64 -8.68
C VAL A 251 12.00 4.44 -7.95
N SER A 252 11.15 3.54 -8.41
CA SER A 252 10.02 3.05 -7.60
C SER A 252 10.16 1.56 -7.35
N PHE A 253 9.76 1.12 -6.16
CA PHE A 253 9.74 -0.28 -5.76
C PHE A 253 8.30 -0.77 -5.75
N GLY A 254 8.07 -1.98 -6.26
CA GLY A 254 6.75 -2.56 -6.35
C GLY A 254 6.77 -4.09 -6.32
N CYS A 255 5.58 -4.66 -6.22
CA CYS A 255 5.35 -6.08 -6.27
C CYS A 255 4.29 -6.40 -7.33
N HIS A 256 4.59 -7.35 -8.20
CA HIS A 256 3.62 -7.90 -9.14
C HIS A 256 3.14 -9.25 -8.60
N ASP A 257 1.83 -9.36 -8.37
CA ASP A 257 1.18 -10.58 -7.93
C ASP A 257 -0.14 -10.77 -8.70
N GLY A 258 -0.25 -11.89 -9.40
CA GLY A 258 -1.39 -12.19 -10.24
C GLY A 258 -1.64 -11.11 -11.32
N ASP A 259 -2.75 -10.41 -11.25
CA ASP A 259 -3.14 -9.34 -12.19
C ASP A 259 -2.95 -7.91 -11.61
N VAL A 260 -2.23 -7.79 -10.48
CA VAL A 260 -1.99 -6.52 -9.78
C VAL A 260 -0.51 -6.19 -9.73
N LEU A 261 -0.16 -4.97 -10.10
CA LEU A 261 1.12 -4.35 -9.79
C LEU A 261 0.92 -3.32 -8.68
N GLU A 262 1.48 -3.55 -7.49
CA GLU A 262 1.39 -2.62 -6.37
C GLU A 262 2.73 -1.92 -6.13
N LEU A 263 2.74 -0.58 -6.19
CA LEU A 263 3.93 0.22 -5.92
C LEU A 263 4.01 0.53 -4.43
N PHE A 264 5.19 0.34 -3.86
CA PHE A 264 5.45 0.39 -2.43
C PHE A 264 6.16 1.68 -2.01
N GLU A 265 7.28 2.03 -2.65
CA GLU A 265 8.07 3.22 -2.32
C GLU A 265 8.64 3.88 -3.57
N ILE A 266 8.96 5.17 -3.46
CA ILE A 266 9.59 5.94 -4.52
C ILE A 266 10.78 6.74 -3.99
N GLY A 267 11.87 6.74 -4.74
CA GLY A 267 13.05 7.58 -4.55
C GLY A 267 13.19 8.58 -5.70
N LEU A 268 13.62 9.81 -5.40
CA LEU A 268 13.77 10.88 -6.38
C LEU A 268 15.03 11.69 -6.11
N ASP A 269 15.82 11.93 -7.15
CA ASP A 269 16.87 12.93 -7.18
C ASP A 269 16.27 14.36 -7.25
N ASP A 270 17.00 15.36 -6.77
CA ASP A 270 16.58 16.77 -6.78
C ASP A 270 16.96 17.51 -8.08
N GLY A 271 17.25 16.80 -9.16
CA GLY A 271 17.61 17.37 -10.46
C GLY A 271 16.49 18.16 -11.15
N ALA A 272 16.83 18.89 -12.22
CA ALA A 272 15.93 19.76 -12.96
C ALA A 272 14.69 19.04 -13.52
N ASP A 273 14.83 17.78 -13.93
CA ASP A 273 13.75 16.97 -14.52
C ASP A 273 13.01 16.09 -13.51
N ARG A 274 13.11 16.42 -12.21
CA ARG A 274 12.53 15.67 -11.10
C ARG A 274 11.06 15.30 -11.32
N HIS A 275 10.24 16.21 -11.83
CA HIS A 275 8.82 15.92 -12.08
C HIS A 275 8.64 14.87 -13.17
N LEU A 276 9.43 14.92 -14.24
CA LEU A 276 9.40 13.93 -15.32
C LEU A 276 9.91 12.56 -14.84
N ALA A 277 11.02 12.54 -14.09
CA ALA A 277 11.55 11.32 -13.48
C ALA A 277 10.53 10.68 -12.52
N TYR A 278 9.80 11.49 -11.74
CA TYR A 278 8.74 11.03 -10.86
C TYR A 278 7.61 10.31 -11.63
N VAL A 279 7.07 10.94 -12.66
CA VAL A 279 5.95 10.34 -13.40
C VAL A 279 6.37 9.15 -14.24
N GLU A 280 7.62 9.12 -14.70
CA GLU A 280 8.19 7.96 -15.38
C GLU A 280 8.29 6.77 -14.41
N ALA A 281 8.86 6.96 -13.23
CA ALA A 281 9.03 5.92 -12.22
C ALA A 281 7.69 5.43 -11.63
N LEU A 282 6.70 6.35 -11.46
CA LEU A 282 5.45 6.01 -10.80
C LEU A 282 4.39 5.49 -11.77
N VAL A 283 4.39 5.98 -13.03
CA VAL A 283 3.28 5.74 -13.96
C VAL A 283 3.74 5.06 -15.24
N TYR A 284 4.66 5.66 -16.00
CA TYR A 284 4.86 5.22 -17.39
C TYR A 284 5.70 3.94 -17.51
N ALA A 285 6.77 3.79 -16.73
CA ALA A 285 7.54 2.54 -16.70
C ALA A 285 6.71 1.40 -16.10
N PRO A 286 6.00 1.58 -14.94
CA PRO A 286 5.04 0.60 -14.45
C PRO A 286 3.91 0.26 -15.43
N MET A 287 3.37 1.24 -16.17
CA MET A 287 2.32 1.00 -17.16
C MET A 287 2.81 0.11 -18.31
N ARG A 288 3.99 0.41 -18.87
CA ARG A 288 4.58 -0.44 -19.93
C ARG A 288 4.80 -1.88 -19.45
N TYR A 289 5.31 -2.02 -18.22
CA TYR A 289 5.47 -3.35 -17.60
C TYR A 289 4.11 -4.03 -17.39
N ALA A 290 3.15 -3.34 -16.80
CA ALA A 290 1.83 -3.90 -16.50
C ALA A 290 1.07 -4.34 -17.77
N ILE A 291 1.22 -3.61 -18.88
CA ILE A 291 0.71 -4.01 -20.20
C ILE A 291 1.38 -5.31 -20.67
N ALA A 292 2.71 -5.38 -20.62
CA ALA A 292 3.47 -6.56 -21.06
C ALA A 292 3.12 -7.81 -20.25
N GLU A 293 2.95 -7.66 -18.95
CA GLU A 293 2.61 -8.74 -18.00
C GLU A 293 1.10 -8.97 -17.84
N ARG A 294 0.26 -8.25 -18.61
CA ARG A 294 -1.20 -8.36 -18.58
C ARG A 294 -1.83 -8.11 -17.22
N CYS A 295 -1.24 -7.22 -16.44
CA CYS A 295 -1.87 -6.77 -15.22
C CYS A 295 -3.20 -6.05 -15.55
N ARG A 296 -4.16 -6.13 -14.64
CA ARG A 296 -5.44 -5.41 -14.73
C ARG A 296 -5.35 -4.00 -14.15
N VAL A 297 -4.52 -3.81 -13.13
CA VAL A 297 -4.45 -2.57 -12.37
C VAL A 297 -3.05 -2.34 -11.80
N ILE A 298 -2.67 -1.07 -11.69
CA ILE A 298 -1.50 -0.60 -10.95
C ILE A 298 -1.98 0.17 -9.72
N ARG A 299 -1.60 -0.26 -8.52
CA ARG A 299 -1.82 0.48 -7.27
C ARG A 299 -0.67 1.43 -7.04
N LEU A 300 -0.97 2.73 -7.02
CA LEU A 300 0.02 3.80 -6.93
C LEU A 300 0.25 4.32 -5.50
N GLY A 301 -0.33 3.65 -4.51
CA GLY A 301 -0.26 4.06 -3.10
C GLY A 301 -1.07 5.31 -2.76
N LEU A 302 -0.91 5.77 -1.52
CA LEU A 302 -1.59 6.93 -0.94
C LEU A 302 -0.92 8.25 -1.36
N GLY A 303 -1.58 9.38 -1.09
CA GLY A 303 -1.03 10.73 -1.28
C GLY A 303 -0.79 11.15 -2.73
N SER A 304 -0.29 12.36 -2.94
CA SER A 304 0.06 12.94 -4.26
C SER A 304 -1.01 12.78 -5.33
N SER A 305 -2.28 13.06 -5.00
CA SER A 305 -3.46 12.74 -5.83
C SER A 305 -3.43 13.41 -7.20
N ARG A 306 -3.07 14.69 -7.31
CA ARG A 306 -3.13 15.44 -8.57
C ARG A 306 -2.26 14.86 -9.70
N PRO A 307 -0.97 14.52 -9.50
CA PRO A 307 -0.17 13.87 -10.55
C PRO A 307 -0.77 12.54 -11.02
N LYS A 308 -1.36 11.75 -10.12
CA LYS A 308 -1.99 10.47 -10.42
C LYS A 308 -3.31 10.66 -11.18
N ASP A 309 -4.16 11.60 -10.73
CA ASP A 309 -5.43 11.96 -11.39
C ASP A 309 -5.22 12.40 -12.85
N LEU A 310 -4.25 13.27 -13.10
CA LEU A 310 -3.89 13.74 -14.44
C LEU A 310 -3.47 12.60 -15.40
N ARG A 311 -3.23 11.42 -14.89
CA ARG A 311 -2.86 10.22 -15.65
C ARG A 311 -3.91 9.12 -15.59
N GLY A 312 -5.13 9.47 -15.15
CA GLY A 312 -6.31 8.61 -15.21
C GLY A 312 -6.47 7.67 -14.02
N ALA A 313 -5.76 7.89 -12.92
CA ALA A 313 -5.97 7.11 -11.71
C ALA A 313 -7.38 7.33 -11.14
N ARG A 314 -7.94 6.26 -10.58
CA ARG A 314 -9.16 6.28 -9.75
C ARG A 314 -8.74 6.32 -8.28
N PHE A 315 -9.61 6.87 -7.45
CA PHE A 315 -9.33 7.06 -6.03
C PHE A 315 -10.32 6.25 -5.20
N ILE A 316 -9.81 5.22 -4.52
CA ILE A 316 -10.59 4.34 -3.65
C ILE A 316 -10.56 4.92 -2.24
N PRO A 317 -11.71 5.22 -1.62
CA PRO A 317 -11.75 5.73 -0.25
C PRO A 317 -11.11 4.74 0.73
N MET A 318 -10.31 5.29 1.65
CA MET A 318 -9.66 4.55 2.72
C MET A 318 -10.23 5.03 4.05
N TRP A 319 -10.72 4.12 4.85
CA TRP A 319 -11.46 4.40 6.06
C TRP A 319 -10.61 4.20 7.32
N ALA A 320 -10.78 5.07 8.29
CA ALA A 320 -10.44 4.81 9.68
C ALA A 320 -11.70 4.41 10.43
N ILE A 321 -11.69 3.25 11.09
CA ILE A 321 -12.83 2.66 11.78
C ILE A 321 -12.37 2.21 13.15
N GLY A 322 -13.16 2.55 14.18
CA GLY A 322 -12.82 2.20 15.55
C GLY A 322 -13.86 2.69 16.53
N GLU A 323 -13.55 2.56 17.79
CA GLU A 323 -14.38 3.08 18.87
C GLU A 323 -13.47 3.76 19.88
N GLU A 324 -13.91 4.93 20.37
CA GLU A 324 -13.27 5.54 21.53
C GLU A 324 -13.63 4.72 22.78
N MET A 325 -12.60 4.21 23.48
CA MET A 325 -12.84 3.57 24.77
C MET A 325 -13.38 4.60 25.76
N ARG A 326 -14.64 4.44 26.14
CA ARG A 326 -15.21 5.18 27.27
C ARG A 326 -14.51 4.71 28.55
N LYS A 327 -13.96 5.68 29.31
CA LYS A 327 -13.38 5.41 30.62
C LYS A 327 -14.47 5.05 31.62
#